data_5a8a434957ee4b3e84552c191df20428
#
_entry.id   5a8a434957ee4b3e84552c191df20428
#
_cell.length_a   1.000
_cell.length_b   1.000
_cell.length_c   1.000
_cell.angle_alpha   90.00
_cell.angle_beta   90.00
_cell.angle_gamma   90.00
#
_symmetry.space_group_name_H-M   'P 1'
#
loop_
_entity.id
_entity.type
_entity.pdbx_description
1 polymer ?
#
loop_
_entity_poly.entity_id
_entity_poly.type
_entity_poly.pdbx_seq_one_letter_code
_entity_poly.pdbx_strand_id
1 'polypeptide(L)'
;MAKRFGRVKTYEEWRRPCLVDNTLDLLHKELPRYCDEMERVQLCFTTDPFMVGYPEVGDMSLRSIELINEYDKPCSVLTKGQLPIELAELPKASLNAYGITLVSLDENNRERMEPGAAAYSARVAALETLHKAGCQTWISMEPYPTPNICEQSLGSLLSKISFVDRIVFGRTHYDKRTSSYDDCDSFYRNRANEVRDFCCEHGIECHIKKGTAN
;
A
#
# COMPACT_ATOMS: atom_id res chain seq x y z
N MET A 1 -3.54 8.90 -15.11
CA MET A 1 -4.86 8.37 -15.54
C MET A 1 -5.94 9.43 -15.52
N ALA A 2 -6.28 10.09 -14.42
CA ALA A 2 -7.36 11.07 -14.34
C ALA A 2 -7.28 12.17 -15.41
N LYS A 3 -6.10 12.74 -15.68
CA LYS A 3 -5.87 13.73 -16.76
C LYS A 3 -6.12 13.14 -18.16
N ARG A 4 -5.76 11.87 -18.40
CA ARG A 4 -5.96 11.18 -19.67
C ARG A 4 -7.45 10.97 -19.99
N PHE A 5 -8.29 10.82 -18.97
CA PHE A 5 -9.72 10.66 -19.11
C PHE A 5 -10.51 11.98 -18.95
N GLY A 6 -9.81 13.12 -18.96
CA GLY A 6 -10.44 14.45 -18.88
C GLY A 6 -11.10 14.77 -17.52
N ARG A 7 -10.91 13.94 -16.51
CA ARG A 7 -11.51 14.13 -15.17
C ARG A 7 -10.86 15.27 -14.39
N VAL A 8 -9.59 15.54 -14.65
CA VAL A 8 -8.84 16.67 -14.08
C VAL A 8 -7.99 17.34 -15.14
N LYS A 9 -7.86 18.67 -15.08
CA LYS A 9 -7.08 19.48 -16.03
C LYS A 9 -5.73 19.91 -15.43
N THR A 10 -5.69 20.18 -14.14
CA THR A 10 -4.53 20.70 -13.42
C THR A 10 -4.06 19.74 -12.32
N TYR A 11 -2.85 19.97 -11.83
CA TYR A 11 -2.32 19.24 -10.68
C TYR A 11 -3.09 19.57 -9.40
N GLU A 12 -3.54 20.82 -9.24
CA GLU A 12 -4.34 21.26 -8.09
C GLU A 12 -5.70 20.57 -8.05
N GLU A 13 -6.36 20.40 -9.19
CA GLU A 13 -7.60 19.62 -9.28
C GLU A 13 -7.35 18.14 -8.93
N TRP A 14 -6.22 17.58 -9.39
CA TRP A 14 -5.87 16.17 -9.09
C TRP A 14 -5.63 15.93 -7.60
N ARG A 15 -5.13 16.92 -6.86
CA ARG A 15 -4.90 16.83 -5.42
C ARG A 15 -6.18 16.87 -4.58
N ARG A 16 -7.29 17.27 -5.16
CA ARG A 16 -8.59 17.31 -4.47
C ARG A 16 -9.31 15.99 -4.71
N PRO A 17 -9.48 15.13 -3.69
CA PRO A 17 -10.25 13.92 -3.85
C PRO A 17 -11.72 14.28 -4.09
N CYS A 18 -12.40 13.47 -4.90
CA CYS A 18 -13.85 13.47 -4.99
C CYS A 18 -14.32 12.02 -4.89
N LEU A 19 -15.33 11.83 -4.06
CA LEU A 19 -16.03 10.56 -3.97
C LEU A 19 -16.92 10.38 -5.23
N VAL A 20 -17.12 9.13 -5.59
CA VAL A 20 -18.16 8.79 -6.58
C VAL A 20 -19.43 8.58 -5.79
N ASP A 21 -20.41 9.49 -5.94
CA ASP A 21 -21.62 9.58 -5.11
C ASP A 21 -22.40 8.27 -4.99
N ASN A 22 -22.42 7.49 -6.06
CA ASN A 22 -23.18 6.23 -6.14
C ASN A 22 -22.29 4.99 -5.99
N THR A 23 -21.12 5.07 -5.33
CA THR A 23 -20.18 3.94 -5.19
C THR A 23 -20.86 2.72 -4.57
N LEU A 24 -21.56 2.88 -3.46
CA LEU A 24 -22.21 1.76 -2.76
C LEU A 24 -23.36 1.16 -3.58
N ASP A 25 -24.17 1.99 -4.25
CA ASP A 25 -25.24 1.52 -5.14
C ASP A 25 -24.69 0.70 -6.30
N LEU A 26 -23.54 1.14 -6.87
CA LEU A 26 -22.85 0.40 -7.92
C LEU A 26 -22.32 -0.94 -7.39
N LEU A 27 -21.70 -0.96 -6.21
CA LEU A 27 -21.24 -2.20 -5.57
C LEU A 27 -22.41 -3.16 -5.32
N HIS A 28 -23.52 -2.71 -4.75
CA HIS A 28 -24.72 -3.54 -4.56
C HIS A 28 -25.25 -4.14 -5.86
N LYS A 29 -25.15 -3.42 -6.95
CA LYS A 29 -25.59 -3.88 -8.28
C LYS A 29 -24.62 -4.85 -8.93
N GLU A 30 -23.32 -4.63 -8.76
CA GLU A 30 -22.25 -5.34 -9.48
C GLU A 30 -21.77 -6.59 -8.74
N LEU A 31 -21.66 -6.55 -7.40
CA LEU A 31 -21.21 -7.69 -6.61
C LEU A 31 -21.99 -8.98 -6.90
N PRO A 32 -23.34 -8.99 -6.91
CA PRO A 32 -24.09 -10.21 -7.22
C PRO A 32 -23.81 -10.79 -8.63
N ARG A 33 -23.32 -9.96 -9.54
CA ARG A 33 -23.08 -10.38 -10.95
C ARG A 33 -21.67 -10.93 -11.15
N TYR A 34 -20.70 -10.42 -10.40
CA TYR A 34 -19.28 -10.68 -10.66
C TYR A 34 -18.58 -11.41 -9.52
N CYS A 35 -19.25 -11.63 -8.38
CA CYS A 35 -18.62 -12.26 -7.22
C CYS A 35 -18.00 -13.62 -7.54
N ASP A 36 -18.62 -14.43 -8.39
CA ASP A 36 -18.10 -15.75 -8.76
C ASP A 36 -16.84 -15.69 -9.65
N GLU A 37 -16.65 -14.57 -10.36
CA GLU A 37 -15.49 -14.33 -11.21
C GLU A 37 -14.31 -13.67 -10.48
N MET A 38 -14.54 -13.14 -9.26
CA MET A 38 -13.55 -12.42 -8.47
C MET A 38 -12.99 -13.27 -7.35
N GLU A 39 -11.68 -13.35 -7.25
CA GLU A 39 -11.01 -13.95 -6.10
C GLU A 39 -10.81 -12.92 -4.96
N ARG A 40 -10.55 -11.66 -5.30
CA ARG A 40 -10.23 -10.59 -4.35
C ARG A 40 -10.52 -9.22 -4.96
N VAL A 41 -10.89 -8.26 -4.14
CA VAL A 41 -11.05 -6.86 -4.55
C VAL A 41 -9.87 -6.02 -4.00
N GLN A 42 -9.13 -5.37 -4.89
CA GLN A 42 -8.10 -4.41 -4.52
C GLN A 42 -8.70 -3.02 -4.43
N LEU A 43 -8.66 -2.40 -3.25
CA LEU A 43 -9.11 -1.02 -3.09
C LEU A 43 -8.11 -0.02 -3.65
N CYS A 44 -8.64 0.99 -4.34
CA CYS A 44 -7.94 2.22 -4.73
C CYS A 44 -6.64 2.00 -5.51
N PHE A 45 -6.77 1.57 -6.76
CA PHE A 45 -5.60 1.39 -7.64
C PHE A 45 -4.95 2.72 -8.07
N THR A 46 -5.71 3.82 -8.11
CA THR A 46 -5.25 5.14 -8.60
C THR A 46 -5.36 6.26 -7.57
N THR A 47 -5.94 5.97 -6.41
CA THR A 47 -6.15 6.89 -5.28
C THR A 47 -5.74 6.20 -3.99
N ASP A 48 -5.94 6.84 -2.84
CA ASP A 48 -5.63 6.29 -1.54
C ASP A 48 -6.94 6.06 -0.74
N PRO A 49 -7.19 4.87 -0.18
CA PRO A 49 -8.44 4.57 0.53
C PRO A 49 -8.54 5.23 1.91
N PHE A 50 -7.42 5.64 2.51
CA PHE A 50 -7.36 6.29 3.81
C PHE A 50 -6.53 7.58 3.76
N MET A 51 -6.93 8.45 2.85
CA MET A 51 -6.23 9.70 2.56
C MET A 51 -6.23 10.65 3.76
N VAL A 52 -5.04 11.14 4.12
CA VAL A 52 -4.86 12.09 5.23
C VAL A 52 -5.64 13.38 4.98
N GLY A 53 -6.44 13.81 5.97
CA GLY A 53 -7.24 15.04 5.89
C GLY A 53 -8.60 14.89 5.19
N TYR A 54 -8.99 13.66 4.80
CA TYR A 54 -10.25 13.40 4.12
C TYR A 54 -10.97 12.19 4.75
N PRO A 55 -11.55 12.36 5.96
CA PRO A 55 -12.20 11.26 6.68
C PRO A 55 -13.34 10.61 5.89
N GLU A 56 -14.05 11.38 5.05
CA GLU A 56 -15.12 10.88 4.19
C GLU A 56 -14.65 9.82 3.18
N VAL A 57 -13.37 9.87 2.77
CA VAL A 57 -12.77 8.83 1.93
C VAL A 57 -12.57 7.54 2.72
N GLY A 58 -12.13 7.65 3.98
CA GLY A 58 -11.99 6.52 4.90
C GLY A 58 -13.33 5.84 5.19
N ASP A 59 -14.36 6.63 5.50
CA ASP A 59 -15.71 6.14 5.77
C ASP A 59 -16.29 5.38 4.56
N MET A 60 -16.12 5.94 3.36
CA MET A 60 -16.54 5.26 2.12
C MET A 60 -15.77 3.96 1.90
N SER A 61 -14.48 3.94 2.22
CA SER A 61 -13.65 2.73 2.11
C SER A 61 -14.07 1.65 3.08
N LEU A 62 -14.34 1.98 4.35
CA LEU A 62 -14.85 1.04 5.35
C LEU A 62 -16.17 0.41 4.91
N ARG A 63 -17.14 1.22 4.51
CA ARG A 63 -18.44 0.75 4.02
C ARG A 63 -18.34 -0.11 2.76
N SER A 64 -17.41 0.23 1.86
CA SER A 64 -17.15 -0.58 0.67
C SER A 64 -16.56 -1.94 1.01
N ILE A 65 -15.62 -2.00 1.96
CA ILE A 65 -15.03 -3.26 2.44
C ILE A 65 -16.08 -4.14 3.09
N GLU A 66 -16.90 -3.58 3.98
CA GLU A 66 -17.98 -4.29 4.65
C GLU A 66 -18.94 -4.91 3.63
N LEU A 67 -19.42 -4.12 2.66
CA LEU A 67 -20.31 -4.58 1.61
C LEU A 67 -19.69 -5.69 0.74
N ILE A 68 -18.42 -5.57 0.38
CA ILE A 68 -17.70 -6.61 -0.39
C ILE A 68 -17.60 -7.90 0.43
N ASN A 69 -17.35 -7.77 1.74
CA ASN A 69 -17.24 -8.92 2.64
C ASN A 69 -18.60 -9.61 2.91
N GLU A 70 -19.75 -8.94 2.74
CA GLU A 70 -21.08 -9.60 2.77
C GLU A 70 -21.17 -10.72 1.72
N TYR A 71 -20.49 -10.56 0.58
CA TYR A 71 -20.40 -11.55 -0.50
C TYR A 71 -19.23 -12.53 -0.34
N ASP A 72 -18.64 -12.65 0.84
CA ASP A 72 -17.48 -13.52 1.14
C ASP A 72 -16.24 -13.22 0.28
N LYS A 73 -16.12 -11.99 -0.23
CA LYS A 73 -14.96 -11.59 -1.03
C LYS A 73 -13.96 -10.84 -0.18
N PRO A 74 -12.69 -11.29 -0.16
CA PRO A 74 -11.62 -10.60 0.55
C PRO A 74 -11.25 -9.29 -0.13
N CYS A 75 -10.92 -8.29 0.68
CA CYS A 75 -10.33 -7.04 0.22
C CYS A 75 -8.81 -7.03 0.46
N SER A 76 -8.08 -6.44 -0.50
CA SER A 76 -6.70 -6.04 -0.32
C SER A 76 -6.62 -4.52 -0.30
N VAL A 77 -6.06 -3.99 0.76
CA VAL A 77 -5.96 -2.55 0.99
C VAL A 77 -4.49 -2.14 1.00
N LEU A 78 -4.16 -1.05 0.33
CA LEU A 78 -2.84 -0.41 0.38
C LEU A 78 -3.01 1.08 0.53
N THR A 79 -2.37 1.67 1.55
CA THR A 79 -2.45 3.11 1.80
C THR A 79 -1.09 3.74 2.11
N LYS A 80 -0.97 5.03 1.86
CA LYS A 80 0.05 5.94 2.40
C LYS A 80 -0.53 6.84 3.51
N GLY A 81 -1.79 6.64 3.84
CA GLY A 81 -2.46 7.22 5.00
C GLY A 81 -2.27 6.39 6.26
N GLN A 82 -3.15 6.55 7.21
CA GLN A 82 -3.18 5.80 8.45
C GLN A 82 -4.38 4.85 8.43
N LEU A 83 -4.12 3.55 8.61
CA LEU A 83 -5.17 2.53 8.69
C LEU A 83 -5.97 2.73 9.99
N PRO A 84 -7.30 2.84 9.93
CA PRO A 84 -8.13 2.97 11.13
C PRO A 84 -8.28 1.62 11.84
N ILE A 85 -8.43 1.64 13.17
CA ILE A 85 -8.59 0.42 13.98
C ILE A 85 -9.93 -0.28 13.69
N GLU A 86 -10.92 0.46 13.23
CA GLU A 86 -12.24 -0.03 12.84
C GLU A 86 -12.17 -1.13 11.77
N LEU A 87 -11.09 -1.20 11.02
CA LEU A 87 -10.83 -2.32 10.09
C LEU A 87 -10.76 -3.68 10.79
N ALA A 88 -10.27 -3.73 12.03
CA ALA A 88 -10.24 -4.94 12.84
C ALA A 88 -11.60 -5.29 13.46
N GLU A 89 -12.50 -4.32 13.53
CA GLU A 89 -13.83 -4.46 14.11
C GLU A 89 -14.88 -4.92 13.08
N LEU A 90 -14.51 -4.94 11.79
CA LEU A 90 -15.42 -5.40 10.73
C LEU A 90 -15.79 -6.89 10.94
N PRO A 91 -17.04 -7.29 10.68
CA PRO A 91 -17.53 -8.66 10.93
C PRO A 91 -16.70 -9.77 10.30
N LYS A 92 -16.07 -9.47 9.16
CA LYS A 92 -15.20 -10.41 8.42
C LYS A 92 -13.78 -9.86 8.21
N ALA A 93 -13.25 -9.14 9.19
CA ALA A 93 -11.92 -8.52 9.14
C ALA A 93 -10.80 -9.50 8.74
N SER A 94 -10.89 -10.75 9.21
CA SER A 94 -9.91 -11.81 8.93
C SER A 94 -9.85 -12.27 7.46
N LEU A 95 -10.83 -11.93 6.63
CA LEU A 95 -10.76 -12.19 5.19
C LEU A 95 -9.81 -11.23 4.47
N ASN A 96 -9.59 -10.04 5.04
CA ASN A 96 -8.94 -8.93 4.36
C ASN A 96 -7.44 -8.89 4.66
N ALA A 97 -6.68 -8.30 3.73
CA ALA A 97 -5.27 -8.00 3.92
C ALA A 97 -5.03 -6.49 3.88
N TYR A 98 -4.49 -5.95 4.97
CA TYR A 98 -4.24 -4.53 5.13
C TYR A 98 -2.76 -4.21 5.00
N GLY A 99 -2.44 -3.25 4.15
CA GLY A 99 -1.06 -2.89 3.85
C GLY A 99 -0.79 -1.40 3.83
N ILE A 100 0.46 -1.08 4.07
CA ILE A 100 0.98 0.28 3.93
C ILE A 100 2.15 0.31 2.94
N THR A 101 2.33 1.43 2.27
CA THR A 101 3.58 1.70 1.57
C THR A 101 4.61 2.20 2.57
N LEU A 102 5.76 1.53 2.64
CA LEU A 102 6.88 1.93 3.49
C LEU A 102 8.20 1.72 2.76
N VAL A 103 8.81 2.80 2.30
CA VAL A 103 10.05 2.76 1.51
C VAL A 103 11.24 3.36 2.25
N SER A 104 11.02 3.97 3.40
CA SER A 104 12.04 4.57 4.27
C SER A 104 11.51 4.71 5.69
N LEU A 105 12.40 5.02 6.64
CA LEU A 105 12.06 5.46 8.00
C LEU A 105 12.40 6.94 8.22
N ASP A 106 12.98 7.61 7.22
CA ASP A 106 13.35 9.02 7.28
C ASP A 106 12.16 9.92 6.90
N GLU A 107 11.63 10.65 7.88
CA GLU A 107 10.49 11.56 7.68
C GLU A 107 10.82 12.73 6.72
N ASN A 108 12.08 13.18 6.64
CA ASN A 108 12.47 14.19 5.66
C ASN A 108 12.36 13.63 4.23
N ASN A 109 12.70 12.36 4.05
CA ASN A 109 12.49 11.69 2.77
C ASN A 109 11.00 11.58 2.44
N ARG A 110 10.15 11.24 3.42
CA ARG A 110 8.69 11.20 3.24
C ARG A 110 8.13 12.55 2.78
N GLU A 111 8.48 13.63 3.47
CA GLU A 111 7.99 14.97 3.11
C GLU A 111 8.36 15.39 1.68
N ARG A 112 9.56 14.99 1.25
CA ARG A 112 10.08 15.28 -0.10
C ARG A 112 9.44 14.39 -1.17
N MET A 113 9.27 13.09 -0.89
CA MET A 113 8.88 12.10 -1.90
C MET A 113 7.40 11.76 -1.87
N GLU A 114 6.75 11.89 -0.71
CA GLU A 114 5.35 11.55 -0.47
C GLU A 114 4.60 12.69 0.25
N PRO A 115 4.59 13.90 -0.30
CA PRO A 115 3.93 15.04 0.34
C PRO A 115 2.44 14.76 0.55
N GLY A 116 1.96 14.98 1.77
CA GLY A 116 0.56 14.74 2.15
C GLY A 116 0.27 13.31 2.65
N ALA A 117 1.25 12.41 2.61
CA ALA A 117 1.12 11.08 3.21
C ALA A 117 1.30 11.13 4.73
N ALA A 118 0.75 10.15 5.46
CA ALA A 118 0.94 10.03 6.91
C ALA A 118 2.41 9.78 7.26
N ALA A 119 2.81 10.16 8.47
CA ALA A 119 4.15 9.86 9.00
C ALA A 119 4.44 8.35 8.94
N TYR A 120 5.67 7.95 8.61
CA TYR A 120 6.04 6.54 8.55
C TYR A 120 5.81 5.84 9.89
N SER A 121 6.14 6.51 11.00
CA SER A 121 5.90 5.99 12.35
C SER A 121 4.41 5.72 12.63
N ALA A 122 3.53 6.62 12.20
CA ALA A 122 2.08 6.46 12.35
C ALA A 122 1.52 5.31 11.49
N ARG A 123 2.01 5.16 10.24
CA ARG A 123 1.61 4.04 9.37
C ARG A 123 2.00 2.70 9.99
N VAL A 124 3.25 2.58 10.47
CA VAL A 124 3.76 1.34 11.08
C VAL A 124 2.99 1.02 12.34
N ALA A 125 2.76 2.00 13.24
CA ALA A 125 2.00 1.80 14.48
C ALA A 125 0.56 1.35 14.20
N ALA A 126 -0.12 1.94 13.22
CA ALA A 126 -1.47 1.55 12.83
C ALA A 126 -1.50 0.11 12.28
N LEU A 127 -0.56 -0.25 11.41
CA LEU A 127 -0.46 -1.61 10.88
C LEU A 127 -0.15 -2.65 11.96
N GLU A 128 0.76 -2.33 12.90
CA GLU A 128 1.08 -3.20 14.03
C GLU A 128 -0.13 -3.41 14.96
N THR A 129 -0.96 -2.37 15.12
CA THR A 129 -2.22 -2.48 15.88
C THR A 129 -3.20 -3.46 15.22
N LEU A 130 -3.36 -3.38 13.90
CA LEU A 130 -4.20 -4.33 13.16
C LEU A 130 -3.64 -5.75 13.20
N HIS A 131 -2.31 -5.92 13.08
CA HIS A 131 -1.67 -7.23 13.21
C HIS A 131 -1.92 -7.86 14.59
N LYS A 132 -1.76 -7.09 15.68
CA LYS A 132 -2.06 -7.54 17.05
C LYS A 132 -3.53 -7.90 17.25
N ALA A 133 -4.42 -7.29 16.48
CA ALA A 133 -5.84 -7.63 16.46
C ALA A 133 -6.17 -8.87 15.60
N GLY A 134 -5.16 -9.53 15.01
CA GLY A 134 -5.31 -10.76 14.22
C GLY A 134 -5.63 -10.54 12.74
N CYS A 135 -5.49 -9.31 12.23
CA CYS A 135 -5.67 -9.04 10.81
C CYS A 135 -4.42 -9.48 10.00
N GLN A 136 -4.62 -9.90 8.77
CA GLN A 136 -3.52 -10.11 7.82
C GLN A 136 -2.91 -8.77 7.41
N THR A 137 -1.59 -8.65 7.52
CA THR A 137 -0.87 -7.40 7.30
C THR A 137 0.25 -7.52 6.28
N TRP A 138 0.49 -6.46 5.52
CA TRP A 138 1.55 -6.48 4.53
C TRP A 138 2.18 -5.11 4.28
N ILE A 139 3.41 -5.14 3.77
CA ILE A 139 4.16 -3.94 3.40
C ILE A 139 4.44 -3.93 1.90
N SER A 140 4.19 -2.79 1.28
CA SER A 140 4.71 -2.46 -0.04
C SER A 140 5.96 -1.61 0.09
N MET A 141 7.13 -2.21 -0.14
CA MET A 141 8.41 -1.52 -0.26
C MET A 141 8.66 -1.15 -1.73
N GLU A 142 7.70 -0.48 -2.35
CA GLU A 142 7.78 -0.02 -3.73
C GLU A 142 7.16 1.38 -3.86
N PRO A 143 7.86 2.28 -4.52
CA PRO A 143 9.18 2.16 -5.19
C PRO A 143 10.36 2.30 -4.20
N TYR A 144 11.18 1.27 -4.01
CA TYR A 144 12.35 1.34 -3.12
C TYR A 144 13.45 2.21 -3.75
N PRO A 145 13.96 3.26 -3.05
CA PRO A 145 14.91 4.20 -3.61
C PRO A 145 16.34 3.64 -3.67
N THR A 146 17.12 4.10 -4.65
CA THR A 146 18.57 3.91 -4.68
C THR A 146 19.28 4.87 -3.69
N PRO A 147 20.51 4.58 -3.22
CA PRO A 147 21.22 5.39 -2.24
C PRO A 147 21.40 6.88 -2.61
N ASN A 148 21.57 7.19 -3.90
CA ASN A 148 21.64 8.58 -4.37
C ASN A 148 20.30 9.36 -4.27
N ILE A 149 19.19 8.67 -3.99
CA ILE A 149 17.89 9.28 -3.71
C ILE A 149 17.66 9.35 -2.20
N CYS A 150 17.90 8.23 -1.51
CA CYS A 150 17.75 8.10 -0.06
C CYS A 150 18.73 7.06 0.46
N GLU A 151 19.78 7.54 1.15
CA GLU A 151 20.71 6.65 1.84
C GLU A 151 20.07 6.12 3.12
N GLN A 152 19.96 4.80 3.25
CA GLN A 152 19.30 4.15 4.38
C GLN A 152 19.73 2.70 4.56
N SER A 153 19.52 2.17 5.77
CA SER A 153 19.71 0.76 6.09
C SER A 153 18.43 -0.03 5.78
N LEU A 154 18.49 -0.96 4.83
CA LEU A 154 17.38 -1.88 4.57
C LEU A 154 17.13 -2.79 5.76
N GLY A 155 18.19 -3.30 6.42
CA GLY A 155 18.06 -4.14 7.60
C GLY A 155 17.32 -3.46 8.76
N SER A 156 17.56 -2.16 9.00
CA SER A 156 16.82 -1.40 10.00
C SER A 156 15.33 -1.27 9.67
N LEU A 157 15.02 -1.08 8.39
CA LEU A 157 13.63 -1.02 7.91
C LEU A 157 12.95 -2.40 8.06
N LEU A 158 13.59 -3.47 7.63
CA LEU A 158 13.08 -4.83 7.76
C LEU A 158 12.85 -5.21 9.22
N SER A 159 13.80 -4.91 10.11
CA SER A 159 13.64 -5.18 11.55
C SER A 159 12.43 -4.45 12.15
N LYS A 160 12.12 -3.24 11.68
CA LYS A 160 10.97 -2.46 12.16
C LYS A 160 9.62 -3.09 11.77
N ILE A 161 9.58 -3.88 10.71
CA ILE A 161 8.36 -4.47 10.15
C ILE A 161 8.34 -6.00 10.24
N SER A 162 9.18 -6.59 11.09
CA SER A 162 9.30 -8.05 11.24
C SER A 162 8.02 -8.76 11.71
N PHE A 163 7.01 -8.02 12.12
CA PHE A 163 5.71 -8.55 12.58
C PHE A 163 4.72 -8.85 11.45
N VAL A 164 4.95 -8.35 10.21
CA VAL A 164 3.96 -8.46 9.13
C VAL A 164 3.93 -9.86 8.51
N ASP A 165 2.80 -10.20 7.89
CA ASP A 165 2.61 -11.51 7.23
C ASP A 165 3.24 -11.55 5.83
N ARG A 166 3.40 -10.38 5.17
CA ARG A 166 3.89 -10.32 3.79
C ARG A 166 4.67 -9.05 3.50
N ILE A 167 5.74 -9.18 2.69
CA ILE A 167 6.50 -8.06 2.12
C ILE A 167 6.49 -8.15 0.59
N VAL A 168 6.12 -7.03 -0.05
CA VAL A 168 6.24 -6.83 -1.49
C VAL A 168 7.38 -5.85 -1.73
N PHE A 169 8.41 -6.25 -2.47
CA PHE A 169 9.57 -5.42 -2.76
C PHE A 169 9.67 -5.10 -4.25
N GLY A 170 9.88 -3.83 -4.59
CA GLY A 170 9.98 -3.39 -5.97
C GLY A 170 10.90 -2.18 -6.16
N ARG A 171 11.60 -2.16 -7.31
CA ARG A 171 12.51 -1.07 -7.69
C ARG A 171 11.75 0.22 -8.04
N THR A 172 12.44 1.35 -7.93
CA THR A 172 11.97 2.62 -8.48
C THR A 172 12.09 2.59 -10.00
N HIS A 173 10.96 2.75 -10.70
CA HIS A 173 10.88 2.90 -12.14
C HIS A 173 10.66 4.37 -12.52
N TYR A 174 11.06 4.76 -13.72
CA TYR A 174 10.80 6.07 -14.33
C TYR A 174 11.41 7.27 -13.59
N ASP A 175 12.37 7.07 -12.70
CA ASP A 175 13.16 8.13 -12.08
C ASP A 175 14.56 8.16 -12.69
N LYS A 176 14.93 9.31 -13.25
CA LYS A 176 16.25 9.50 -13.89
C LYS A 176 17.41 9.32 -12.89
N ARG A 177 17.20 9.67 -11.61
CA ARG A 177 18.20 9.48 -10.55
C ARG A 177 18.50 7.99 -10.34
N THR A 178 17.44 7.16 -10.31
CA THR A 178 17.60 5.69 -10.24
C THR A 178 18.35 5.16 -11.46
N SER A 179 17.98 5.62 -12.67
CA SER A 179 18.61 5.17 -13.91
C SER A 179 20.08 5.61 -14.04
N SER A 180 20.50 6.68 -13.36
CA SER A 180 21.86 7.19 -13.33
C SER A 180 22.70 6.65 -12.17
N TYR A 181 22.11 5.80 -11.31
CA TYR A 181 22.86 5.17 -10.21
C TYR A 181 23.75 4.06 -10.77
N ASP A 182 25.07 4.18 -10.50
CA ASP A 182 26.03 3.19 -10.94
C ASP A 182 25.67 1.81 -10.36
N ASP A 183 25.76 0.78 -11.21
CA ASP A 183 25.47 -0.61 -10.79
C ASP A 183 24.05 -0.84 -10.24
N CYS A 184 23.09 -0.08 -10.76
CA CYS A 184 21.67 -0.10 -10.32
C CYS A 184 21.06 -1.52 -10.28
N ASP A 185 21.37 -2.36 -11.27
CA ASP A 185 20.80 -3.72 -11.35
C ASP A 185 21.42 -4.64 -10.27
N SER A 186 22.71 -4.54 -10.00
CA SER A 186 23.34 -5.27 -8.89
C SER A 186 22.84 -4.79 -7.54
N PHE A 187 22.60 -3.49 -7.37
CA PHE A 187 22.00 -2.94 -6.17
C PHE A 187 20.64 -3.58 -5.90
N TYR A 188 19.72 -3.56 -6.87
CA TYR A 188 18.38 -4.13 -6.65
C TYR A 188 18.40 -5.63 -6.49
N ARG A 189 19.30 -6.35 -7.18
CA ARG A 189 19.48 -7.79 -6.98
C ARG A 189 19.93 -8.12 -5.57
N ASN A 190 20.91 -7.40 -5.04
CA ASN A 190 21.39 -7.58 -3.67
C ASN A 190 20.31 -7.24 -2.63
N ARG A 191 19.59 -6.13 -2.81
CA ARG A 191 18.47 -5.77 -1.91
C ARG A 191 17.34 -6.79 -1.96
N ALA A 192 16.99 -7.30 -3.14
CA ALA A 192 15.98 -8.35 -3.26
C ALA A 192 16.38 -9.65 -2.58
N ASN A 193 17.67 -10.02 -2.62
CA ASN A 193 18.17 -11.19 -1.89
C ASN A 193 18.09 -10.97 -0.37
N GLU A 194 18.55 -9.81 0.13
CA GLU A 194 18.43 -9.45 1.55
C GLU A 194 16.98 -9.52 2.06
N VAL A 195 16.01 -9.05 1.26
CA VAL A 195 14.59 -9.16 1.61
C VAL A 195 14.14 -10.63 1.63
N ARG A 196 14.56 -11.46 0.65
CA ARG A 196 14.20 -12.89 0.64
C ARG A 196 14.75 -13.64 1.85
N ASP A 197 16.02 -13.39 2.16
CA ASP A 197 16.71 -14.04 3.28
C ASP A 197 16.02 -13.66 4.60
N PHE A 198 15.76 -12.38 4.82
CA PHE A 198 15.03 -11.89 5.98
C PHE A 198 13.63 -12.52 6.09
N CYS A 199 12.88 -12.53 5.00
CA CYS A 199 11.54 -13.13 4.98
C CYS A 199 11.57 -14.63 5.29
N CYS A 200 12.56 -15.35 4.76
CA CYS A 200 12.76 -16.79 5.04
C CYS A 200 13.07 -17.03 6.52
N GLU A 201 13.94 -16.23 7.13
CA GLU A 201 14.30 -16.34 8.54
C GLU A 201 13.14 -16.05 9.49
N HIS A 202 12.22 -15.15 9.09
CA HIS A 202 11.11 -14.70 9.93
C HIS A 202 9.75 -15.35 9.59
N GLY A 203 9.69 -16.24 8.60
CA GLY A 203 8.44 -16.88 8.18
C GLY A 203 7.46 -15.92 7.49
N ILE A 204 7.97 -14.86 6.87
CA ILE A 204 7.18 -13.81 6.18
C ILE A 204 7.04 -14.17 4.70
N GLU A 205 5.84 -14.02 4.12
CA GLU A 205 5.64 -14.20 2.67
C GLU A 205 6.39 -13.11 1.90
N CYS A 206 7.22 -13.50 0.92
CA CYS A 206 8.03 -12.60 0.12
C CYS A 206 7.56 -12.54 -1.33
N HIS A 207 7.31 -11.34 -1.84
CA HIS A 207 7.04 -11.11 -3.25
C HIS A 207 7.98 -10.04 -3.83
N ILE A 208 8.90 -10.47 -4.70
CA ILE A 208 9.75 -9.55 -5.46
C ILE A 208 9.06 -9.24 -6.79
N LYS A 209 8.76 -7.98 -7.02
CA LYS A 209 8.09 -7.55 -8.26
C LYS A 209 8.93 -7.84 -9.50
N LYS A 210 8.25 -8.26 -10.56
CA LYS A 210 8.88 -8.52 -11.86
C LYS A 210 9.65 -7.28 -12.34
N GLY A 211 10.88 -7.49 -12.82
CA GLY A 211 11.75 -6.40 -13.27
C GLY A 211 12.54 -5.70 -12.15
N THR A 212 12.44 -6.17 -10.90
CA THR A 212 13.23 -5.60 -9.77
C THR A 212 14.65 -6.17 -9.74
N ALA A 213 14.78 -7.47 -9.83
CA ALA A 213 16.04 -8.20 -9.82
C ALA A 213 16.13 -9.02 -11.13
N ASN A 214 16.65 -8.41 -12.17
CA ASN A 214 16.91 -9.07 -13.45
C ASN A 214 18.30 -9.70 -13.45
#